data_59a1d3964b9dd03737f3582d44821e16
#
_entry.id   59a1d3964b9dd03737f3582d44821e16
#
_cell.length_a   1.000
_cell.length_b   1.000
_cell.length_c   1.000
_cell.angle_alpha   90.00
_cell.angle_beta   90.00
_cell.angle_gamma   90.00
#
_symmetry.space_group_name_H-M   'P 1'
#
loop_
_entity.id
_entity.type
_entity.pdbx_description
1 polymer ?
#
loop_
_entity_poly.entity_id
_entity_poly.type
_entity_poly.pdbx_seq_one_letter_code
_entity_poly.pdbx_strand_id
1 'polypeptide(L)'
;MIINNRFWKRYEKMTNENMFHKIINEICEENNITINYLSKDWVIELKKYNKTRYICGYKFDSLRHGLGEIFDDKYAMFSLLSSHNIPVIEHYIVYDNDNNNDYASDCKGIDYVTHLFEKYNSNIVMKSNRGSCGVGVFHVTDIDTLKEKYEHLLEHRPSFSVCPYMSIQNEFRAICVGGKIELLYKKTRPQIVGDGKKTIGELLKEFNNDYFANYESDISNNVLSVGEVFDFGWKFNLSKGSISSMEISLSDREQIHRIVENIAKIIDLEFCSVDIIKTEDNKFLVMEINSGVMMKNFVIQQKNGYEIAKKIYTKAILNMMEN
;
A
#
# COMPACT_ATOMS: atom_id res chain seq x y z
N MET A 1 11.70 12.05 -13.98
CA MET A 1 12.14 12.99 -12.90
C MET A 1 13.26 12.30 -12.15
N ILE A 2 14.49 12.73 -12.30
CA ILE A 2 15.67 12.09 -11.68
C ILE A 2 15.59 12.36 -10.18
N ILE A 3 15.43 11.30 -9.38
CA ILE A 3 15.55 11.40 -7.92
C ILE A 3 17.03 11.53 -7.59
N ASN A 4 17.49 12.76 -7.45
CA ASN A 4 18.86 13.06 -7.08
C ASN A 4 18.95 13.35 -5.56
N ASN A 5 20.17 13.55 -5.05
CA ASN A 5 20.50 13.87 -3.65
C ASN A 5 19.65 15.03 -3.03
N ARG A 6 18.99 15.87 -3.84
CA ARG A 6 18.07 16.91 -3.36
C ARG A 6 16.74 16.33 -2.86
N PHE A 7 16.28 15.19 -3.42
CA PHE A 7 15.05 14.52 -2.96
C PHE A 7 15.26 13.98 -1.54
N TRP A 8 16.33 13.27 -1.28
CA TRP A 8 16.62 12.69 0.04
C TRP A 8 16.89 13.77 1.10
N LYS A 9 17.60 14.86 0.78
CA LYS A 9 17.76 16.00 1.69
C LYS A 9 16.43 16.71 2.00
N ARG A 10 15.51 16.77 1.03
CA ARG A 10 14.16 17.31 1.26
C ARG A 10 13.34 16.31 2.09
N TYR A 11 13.49 15.02 1.87
CA TYR A 11 12.88 13.96 2.65
C TYR A 11 13.30 14.06 4.13
N GLU A 12 14.58 14.11 4.43
CA GLU A 12 15.12 14.26 5.80
C GLU A 12 14.61 15.52 6.51
N LYS A 13 14.58 16.65 5.82
CA LYS A 13 14.08 17.92 6.39
C LYS A 13 12.59 17.88 6.70
N MET A 14 11.79 17.19 5.88
CA MET A 14 10.34 17.05 6.05
C MET A 14 9.94 15.89 6.98
N THR A 15 10.86 14.99 7.34
CA THR A 15 10.60 13.89 8.29
C THR A 15 10.56 14.38 9.74
N ASN A 16 11.18 15.51 10.06
CA ASN A 16 11.19 16.06 11.42
C ASN A 16 9.90 16.81 11.80
N GLU A 17 9.07 17.21 10.82
CA GLU A 17 7.74 17.76 11.09
C GLU A 17 6.70 16.68 10.78
N ASN A 18 5.76 16.45 11.69
CA ASN A 18 4.61 15.61 11.40
C ASN A 18 3.70 16.33 10.39
N MET A 19 4.01 16.15 9.09
CA MET A 19 3.32 16.80 7.97
C MET A 19 1.81 16.59 8.00
N PHE A 20 1.37 15.41 8.42
CA PHE A 20 -0.05 15.10 8.55
C PHE A 20 -0.71 16.01 9.58
N HIS A 21 -0.12 16.13 10.79
CA HIS A 21 -0.64 17.02 11.84
C HIS A 21 -0.65 18.47 11.40
N LYS A 22 0.37 18.91 10.67
CA LYS A 22 0.40 20.28 10.13
C LYS A 22 -0.78 20.53 9.18
N ILE A 23 -1.03 19.62 8.24
CA ILE A 23 -2.18 19.73 7.32
C ILE A 23 -3.50 19.74 8.10
N ILE A 24 -3.66 18.84 9.08
CA ILE A 24 -4.90 18.75 9.87
C ILE A 24 -5.12 20.03 10.69
N ASN A 25 -4.07 20.59 11.31
CA ASN A 25 -4.16 21.86 12.04
C ASN A 25 -4.64 23.02 11.14
N GLU A 26 -4.01 23.18 9.97
CA GLU A 26 -4.41 24.20 9.01
C GLU A 26 -5.88 24.04 8.57
N ILE A 27 -6.32 22.81 8.29
CA ILE A 27 -7.72 22.53 7.92
C ILE A 27 -8.67 22.90 9.07
N CYS A 28 -8.31 22.54 10.29
CA CYS A 28 -9.13 22.84 11.47
C CYS A 28 -9.27 24.35 11.71
N GLU A 29 -8.17 25.10 11.61
CA GLU A 29 -8.17 26.55 11.72
C GLU A 29 -9.04 27.22 10.65
N GLU A 30 -8.86 26.84 9.38
CA GLU A 30 -9.61 27.40 8.24
C GLU A 30 -11.11 27.09 8.30
N ASN A 31 -11.52 26.01 8.99
CA ASN A 31 -12.91 25.56 9.04
C ASN A 31 -13.60 25.72 10.41
N ASN A 32 -12.94 26.43 11.36
CA ASN A 32 -13.45 26.61 12.73
C ASN A 32 -13.76 25.26 13.42
N ILE A 33 -12.85 24.31 13.31
CA ILE A 33 -12.89 22.99 13.96
C ILE A 33 -11.92 23.04 15.15
N THR A 34 -12.41 22.73 16.35
CA THR A 34 -11.52 22.57 17.51
C THR A 34 -10.79 21.26 17.42
N ILE A 35 -9.48 21.27 17.61
CA ILE A 35 -8.62 20.09 17.57
C ILE A 35 -8.01 19.82 18.94
N ASN A 36 -7.94 18.57 19.34
CA ASN A 36 -7.27 18.12 20.55
C ASN A 36 -6.47 16.82 20.26
N TYR A 37 -5.21 16.79 20.71
CA TYR A 37 -4.33 15.63 20.53
C TYR A 37 -4.32 14.78 21.78
N LEU A 38 -4.56 13.48 21.62
CA LEU A 38 -4.64 12.48 22.68
C LEU A 38 -3.66 11.33 22.41
N SER A 39 -3.36 10.54 23.43
CA SER A 39 -2.52 9.33 23.30
C SER A 39 -1.18 9.58 22.59
N LYS A 40 -0.46 10.61 23.02
CA LYS A 40 0.82 11.06 22.40
C LYS A 40 0.67 11.29 20.89
N ASP A 41 -0.36 12.06 20.53
CA ASP A 41 -0.70 12.47 19.16
C ASP A 41 -1.15 11.34 18.21
N TRP A 42 -1.38 10.13 18.77
CA TRP A 42 -1.92 9.01 17.99
C TRP A 42 -3.42 9.18 17.68
N VAL A 43 -4.16 9.81 18.59
CA VAL A 43 -5.58 10.10 18.42
C VAL A 43 -5.79 11.60 18.30
N ILE A 44 -6.51 12.02 17.28
CA ILE A 44 -6.91 13.41 17.05
C ILE A 44 -8.41 13.50 17.28
N GLU A 45 -8.84 14.30 18.25
CA GLU A 45 -10.23 14.65 18.49
C GLU A 45 -10.55 15.94 17.76
N LEU A 46 -11.61 15.93 16.95
CA LEU A 46 -12.12 17.06 16.19
C LEU A 46 -13.52 17.43 16.68
N LYS A 47 -13.75 18.68 17.01
CA LYS A 47 -15.06 19.18 17.47
C LYS A 47 -15.52 20.36 16.66
N LYS A 48 -16.77 20.29 16.18
CA LYS A 48 -17.45 21.41 15.54
C LYS A 48 -18.94 21.37 15.90
N TYR A 49 -19.45 22.49 16.41
CA TYR A 49 -20.80 22.56 16.96
C TYR A 49 -21.02 21.47 18.05
N ASN A 50 -22.02 20.62 17.87
CA ASN A 50 -22.35 19.51 18.78
C ASN A 50 -21.80 18.17 18.33
N LYS A 51 -20.99 18.13 17.28
CA LYS A 51 -20.39 16.89 16.74
C LYS A 51 -18.93 16.74 17.19
N THR A 52 -18.57 15.54 17.60
CA THR A 52 -17.21 15.11 17.86
C THR A 52 -16.86 13.94 16.96
N ARG A 53 -15.68 13.97 16.35
CA ARG A 53 -15.14 12.92 15.47
C ARG A 53 -13.68 12.66 15.83
N TYR A 54 -13.19 11.49 15.43
CA TYR A 54 -11.85 11.05 15.77
C TYR A 54 -11.07 10.61 14.54
N ILE A 55 -9.75 10.80 14.60
CA ILE A 55 -8.80 10.21 13.67
C ILE A 55 -7.81 9.42 14.51
N CYS A 56 -7.67 8.11 14.25
CA CYS A 56 -6.69 7.22 14.89
C CYS A 56 -5.56 6.91 13.91
N GLY A 57 -4.38 7.51 14.14
CA GLY A 57 -3.29 7.46 13.15
C GLY A 57 -3.73 8.10 11.84
N TYR A 58 -4.01 7.29 10.82
CA TYR A 58 -4.50 7.76 9.51
C TYR A 58 -5.91 7.27 9.18
N LYS A 59 -6.61 6.65 10.15
CA LYS A 59 -7.97 6.14 10.01
C LYS A 59 -8.97 7.16 10.54
N PHE A 60 -9.89 7.55 9.68
CA PHE A 60 -10.92 8.54 9.98
C PHE A 60 -12.22 7.86 10.46
N ASP A 61 -12.89 8.50 11.39
CA ASP A 61 -14.18 8.05 11.97
C ASP A 61 -15.36 8.26 11.00
N SER A 62 -15.11 8.11 9.71
CA SER A 62 -16.13 8.11 8.65
C SER A 62 -16.43 6.70 8.15
N LEU A 63 -15.51 5.77 8.33
CA LEU A 63 -15.67 4.40 7.88
C LEU A 63 -16.33 3.56 8.98
N ARG A 64 -17.38 2.81 8.63
CA ARG A 64 -18.01 1.86 9.56
C ARG A 64 -16.98 0.84 10.05
N HIS A 65 -16.99 0.59 11.36
CA HIS A 65 -16.00 -0.28 12.01
C HIS A 65 -15.85 -1.64 11.32
N GLY A 66 -16.95 -2.33 10.99
CA GLY A 66 -16.92 -3.63 10.33
C GLY A 66 -16.25 -3.60 8.95
N LEU A 67 -16.45 -2.53 8.17
CA LEU A 67 -15.76 -2.35 6.89
C LEU A 67 -14.26 -2.08 7.09
N GLY A 68 -13.89 -1.31 8.11
CA GLY A 68 -12.50 -1.10 8.47
C GLY A 68 -11.76 -2.39 8.77
N GLU A 69 -12.39 -3.30 9.53
CA GLU A 69 -11.85 -4.63 9.83
C GLU A 69 -11.68 -5.50 8.58
N ILE A 70 -12.66 -5.46 7.66
CA ILE A 70 -12.60 -6.19 6.38
C ILE A 70 -11.47 -5.64 5.50
N PHE A 71 -11.30 -4.32 5.42
CA PHE A 71 -10.23 -3.72 4.61
C PHE A 71 -8.83 -4.03 5.14
N ASP A 72 -8.68 -4.14 6.45
CA ASP A 72 -7.41 -4.48 7.08
C ASP A 72 -7.06 -5.98 6.97
N ASP A 73 -8.03 -6.83 6.60
CA ASP A 73 -7.91 -8.28 6.44
C ASP A 73 -7.95 -8.66 4.96
N LYS A 74 -6.81 -9.13 4.42
CA LYS A 74 -6.67 -9.40 2.98
C LYS A 74 -7.57 -10.51 2.47
N TYR A 75 -7.79 -11.55 3.30
CA TYR A 75 -8.67 -12.64 2.92
C TYR A 75 -10.15 -12.22 3.00
N ALA A 76 -10.55 -11.50 4.05
CA ALA A 76 -11.91 -11.00 4.16
C ALA A 76 -12.25 -10.02 3.03
N MET A 77 -11.32 -9.09 2.70
CA MET A 77 -11.47 -8.16 1.58
C MET A 77 -11.60 -8.91 0.25
N PHE A 78 -10.73 -9.89 -0.02
CA PHE A 78 -10.84 -10.75 -1.21
C PHE A 78 -12.20 -11.45 -1.27
N SER A 79 -12.62 -12.08 -0.18
CA SER A 79 -13.88 -12.81 -0.10
C SER A 79 -15.07 -11.91 -0.39
N LEU A 80 -15.12 -10.70 0.19
CA LEU A 80 -16.15 -9.71 -0.05
C LEU A 80 -16.20 -9.27 -1.52
N LEU A 81 -15.06 -8.85 -2.09
CA LEU A 81 -15.02 -8.34 -3.46
C LEU A 81 -15.31 -9.44 -4.48
N SER A 82 -14.79 -10.64 -4.27
CA SER A 82 -15.02 -11.80 -5.13
C SER A 82 -16.48 -12.22 -5.15
N SER A 83 -17.18 -12.21 -4.01
CA SER A 83 -18.62 -12.54 -3.93
C SER A 83 -19.50 -11.59 -4.75
N HIS A 84 -18.99 -10.40 -5.08
CA HIS A 84 -19.68 -9.41 -5.92
C HIS A 84 -19.07 -9.28 -7.32
N ASN A 85 -18.27 -10.26 -7.75
CA ASN A 85 -17.62 -10.29 -9.07
C ASN A 85 -16.70 -9.08 -9.37
N ILE A 86 -16.12 -8.46 -8.34
CA ILE A 86 -15.09 -7.45 -8.52
C ILE A 86 -13.76 -8.17 -8.81
N PRO A 87 -13.03 -7.77 -9.87
CA PRO A 87 -11.72 -8.32 -10.15
C PRO A 87 -10.73 -8.03 -9.01
N VAL A 88 -10.29 -9.06 -8.31
CA VAL A 88 -9.43 -8.96 -7.12
C VAL A 88 -8.40 -10.08 -7.13
N ILE A 89 -7.21 -9.84 -6.55
CA ILE A 89 -6.20 -10.89 -6.37
C ILE A 89 -6.74 -11.94 -5.39
N GLU A 90 -6.68 -13.20 -5.78
CA GLU A 90 -7.09 -14.33 -4.95
C GLU A 90 -6.19 -14.42 -3.71
N HIS A 91 -6.80 -14.52 -2.53
CA HIS A 91 -6.11 -14.69 -1.26
C HIS A 91 -6.62 -15.91 -0.52
N TYR A 92 -5.73 -16.61 0.16
CA TYR A 92 -5.98 -17.75 1.01
C TYR A 92 -5.47 -17.45 2.41
N ILE A 93 -6.32 -17.64 3.42
CA ILE A 93 -5.87 -17.52 4.80
C ILE A 93 -5.24 -18.83 5.25
N VAL A 94 -4.19 -18.73 6.05
CA VAL A 94 -3.49 -19.89 6.64
C VAL A 94 -3.41 -19.66 8.14
N TYR A 95 -3.82 -20.66 8.91
CA TYR A 95 -3.71 -20.69 10.37
C TYR A 95 -2.65 -21.70 10.83
N ASP A 96 -2.19 -21.52 12.05
CA ASP A 96 -1.38 -22.53 12.72
C ASP A 96 -2.18 -23.83 12.94
N ASN A 97 -1.50 -24.97 12.98
CA ASN A 97 -2.09 -26.26 13.27
C ASN A 97 -2.79 -26.29 14.64
N ASP A 98 -2.22 -25.60 15.63
CA ASP A 98 -2.72 -25.55 17.00
C ASP A 98 -3.91 -24.58 17.18
N ASN A 99 -4.34 -23.93 16.10
CA ASN A 99 -5.50 -23.05 16.15
C ASN A 99 -6.78 -23.87 16.29
N ASN A 100 -7.44 -23.76 17.44
CA ASN A 100 -8.69 -24.47 17.77
C ASN A 100 -9.96 -23.77 17.22
N ASN A 101 -9.81 -22.85 16.26
CA ASN A 101 -10.95 -22.17 15.66
C ASN A 101 -11.62 -23.10 14.64
N ASP A 102 -12.89 -23.43 14.87
CA ASP A 102 -13.68 -24.32 13.99
C ASP A 102 -13.82 -23.77 12.57
N TYR A 103 -13.76 -22.43 12.40
CA TYR A 103 -13.79 -21.77 11.08
C TYR A 103 -12.50 -21.93 10.27
N ALA A 104 -11.46 -22.54 10.85
CA ALA A 104 -10.15 -22.69 10.25
C ALA A 104 -9.81 -24.14 9.86
N SER A 105 -10.77 -25.07 9.91
CA SER A 105 -10.52 -26.53 9.77
C SER A 105 -9.76 -26.89 8.50
N ASP A 106 -10.07 -26.25 7.39
CA ASP A 106 -9.60 -26.61 6.03
C ASP A 106 -8.43 -25.76 5.54
N CYS A 107 -7.90 -24.84 6.37
CA CYS A 107 -6.85 -23.90 5.97
C CYS A 107 -5.72 -23.83 7.02
N LYS A 108 -5.29 -24.99 7.51
CA LYS A 108 -4.24 -25.12 8.52
C LYS A 108 -3.00 -25.85 8.00
N GLY A 109 -1.88 -25.45 8.59
CA GLY A 109 -0.64 -26.19 8.50
C GLY A 109 0.14 -26.02 7.23
N ILE A 110 1.35 -26.58 7.25
CA ILE A 110 2.31 -26.50 6.15
C ILE A 110 1.84 -27.25 4.90
N ASP A 111 1.09 -28.35 5.07
CA ASP A 111 0.60 -29.16 3.95
C ASP A 111 -0.40 -28.37 3.09
N TYR A 112 -1.25 -27.56 3.73
CA TYR A 112 -2.17 -26.68 3.01
C TYR A 112 -1.40 -25.62 2.20
N VAL A 113 -0.36 -25.01 2.78
CA VAL A 113 0.48 -24.03 2.08
C VAL A 113 1.25 -24.69 0.93
N THR A 114 1.76 -25.91 1.15
CA THR A 114 2.44 -26.68 0.10
C THR A 114 1.50 -26.99 -1.07
N HIS A 115 0.26 -27.37 -0.79
CA HIS A 115 -0.75 -27.55 -1.83
C HIS A 115 -1.01 -26.25 -2.63
N LEU A 116 -1.10 -25.10 -1.96
CA LEU A 116 -1.24 -23.81 -2.64
C LEU A 116 0.00 -23.47 -3.49
N PHE A 117 1.19 -23.78 -2.99
CA PHE A 117 2.44 -23.59 -3.70
C PHE A 117 2.49 -24.40 -4.99
N GLU A 118 2.11 -25.68 -4.94
CA GLU A 118 1.98 -26.54 -6.12
C GLU A 118 0.91 -26.04 -7.09
N LYS A 119 -0.28 -25.66 -6.58
CA LYS A 119 -1.39 -25.07 -7.36
C LYS A 119 -0.93 -23.90 -8.23
N TYR A 120 -0.02 -23.07 -7.73
CA TYR A 120 0.49 -21.88 -8.42
C TYR A 120 1.89 -22.07 -9.03
N ASN A 121 2.24 -23.32 -9.39
CA ASN A 121 3.51 -23.67 -10.06
C ASN A 121 4.75 -23.11 -9.30
N SER A 122 4.77 -23.32 -8.00
CA SER A 122 5.87 -22.87 -7.11
C SER A 122 6.15 -21.37 -7.16
N ASN A 123 5.11 -20.55 -7.31
CA ASN A 123 5.26 -19.10 -7.47
C ASN A 123 4.16 -18.34 -6.71
N ILE A 124 4.38 -18.11 -5.42
CA ILE A 124 3.42 -17.49 -4.51
C ILE A 124 4.00 -16.31 -3.74
N VAL A 125 3.10 -15.51 -3.17
CA VAL A 125 3.45 -14.50 -2.18
C VAL A 125 2.83 -14.90 -0.84
N MET A 126 3.67 -15.01 0.17
CA MET A 126 3.27 -15.20 1.57
C MET A 126 3.37 -13.87 2.31
N LYS A 127 2.35 -13.48 3.04
CA LYS A 127 2.32 -12.18 3.72
C LYS A 127 1.41 -12.17 4.94
N SER A 128 1.69 -11.26 5.86
CA SER A 128 0.78 -11.01 6.98
C SER A 128 -0.64 -10.71 6.47
N ASN A 129 -1.64 -11.41 7.00
CA ASN A 129 -3.04 -11.18 6.61
C ASN A 129 -3.49 -9.76 6.99
N ARG A 130 -3.11 -9.31 8.19
CA ARG A 130 -3.29 -7.94 8.67
C ARG A 130 -1.93 -7.25 8.78
N GLY A 131 -1.56 -6.48 7.77
CA GLY A 131 -0.26 -5.80 7.73
C GLY A 131 -0.24 -4.70 6.69
N SER A 132 0.65 -3.75 6.86
CA SER A 132 0.82 -2.59 5.98
C SER A 132 2.28 -2.36 5.62
N CYS A 133 2.54 -1.42 4.71
CA CYS A 133 3.89 -0.97 4.33
C CYS A 133 4.81 -2.06 3.74
N GLY A 134 4.26 -3.21 3.31
CA GLY A 134 5.05 -4.29 2.71
C GLY A 134 5.99 -5.03 3.67
N VAL A 135 5.77 -4.88 5.00
CA VAL A 135 6.49 -5.64 6.03
C VAL A 135 5.91 -7.06 6.09
N GLY A 136 6.78 -8.07 6.20
CA GLY A 136 6.35 -9.49 6.23
C GLY A 136 5.69 -9.94 4.92
N VAL A 137 6.19 -9.48 3.77
CA VAL A 137 5.74 -9.88 2.43
C VAL A 137 6.89 -10.56 1.72
N PHE A 138 6.73 -11.84 1.39
CA PHE A 138 7.76 -12.71 0.83
C PHE A 138 7.30 -13.30 -0.50
N HIS A 139 8.15 -13.22 -1.52
CA HIS A 139 7.99 -13.95 -2.77
C HIS A 139 8.70 -15.30 -2.60
N VAL A 140 7.98 -16.39 -2.82
CA VAL A 140 8.43 -17.76 -2.54
C VAL A 140 8.36 -18.58 -3.81
N THR A 141 9.51 -19.15 -4.18
CA THR A 141 9.70 -19.92 -5.42
C THR A 141 10.31 -21.30 -5.20
N ASP A 142 10.66 -21.62 -3.94
CA ASP A 142 11.23 -22.91 -3.56
C ASP A 142 10.66 -23.38 -2.22
N ILE A 143 10.77 -24.68 -1.96
CA ILE A 143 10.16 -25.33 -0.79
C ILE A 143 10.87 -25.01 0.52
N ASP A 144 12.17 -24.74 0.49
CA ASP A 144 12.95 -24.45 1.69
C ASP A 144 12.62 -23.04 2.18
N THR A 145 12.58 -22.08 1.27
CA THR A 145 12.07 -20.72 1.54
C THR A 145 10.61 -20.75 2.03
N LEU A 146 9.75 -21.61 1.45
CA LEU A 146 8.37 -21.76 1.91
C LEU A 146 8.31 -22.13 3.39
N LYS A 147 9.04 -23.16 3.80
CA LYS A 147 9.07 -23.64 5.18
C LYS A 147 9.59 -22.57 6.14
N GLU A 148 10.71 -21.93 5.79
CA GLU A 148 11.28 -20.83 6.59
C GLU A 148 10.26 -19.69 6.79
N LYS A 149 9.57 -19.26 5.73
CA LYS A 149 8.63 -18.14 5.81
C LYS A 149 7.30 -18.54 6.47
N TYR A 150 6.90 -19.80 6.40
CA TYR A 150 5.78 -20.35 7.14
C TYR A 150 6.00 -20.20 8.66
N GLU A 151 7.12 -20.69 9.17
CA GLU A 151 7.49 -20.58 10.58
C GLU A 151 7.60 -19.11 11.01
N HIS A 152 8.35 -18.30 10.25
CA HIS A 152 8.53 -16.88 10.53
C HIS A 152 7.21 -16.09 10.63
N LEU A 153 6.24 -16.37 9.76
CA LEU A 153 4.95 -15.65 9.77
C LEU A 153 4.07 -16.05 10.93
N LEU A 154 4.13 -17.30 11.39
CA LEU A 154 3.34 -17.80 12.54
C LEU A 154 3.99 -17.50 13.89
N GLU A 155 5.31 -17.29 13.96
CA GLU A 155 6.01 -16.97 15.20
C GLU A 155 5.39 -15.77 15.94
N HIS A 156 4.85 -14.80 15.21
CA HIS A 156 4.35 -13.56 15.78
C HIS A 156 2.86 -13.32 15.55
N ARG A 157 2.17 -14.20 14.81
CA ARG A 157 0.78 -13.98 14.41
C ARG A 157 0.02 -15.30 14.28
N PRO A 158 -1.27 -15.33 14.63
CA PRO A 158 -2.07 -16.56 14.56
C PRO A 158 -2.42 -16.97 13.13
N SER A 159 -2.20 -16.11 12.15
CA SER A 159 -2.52 -16.36 10.74
C SER A 159 -1.74 -15.46 9.79
N PHE A 160 -1.60 -15.93 8.56
CA PHE A 160 -1.09 -15.16 7.43
C PHE A 160 -1.90 -15.44 6.16
N SER A 161 -1.63 -14.72 5.08
CA SER A 161 -2.29 -14.96 3.78
C SER A 161 -1.29 -15.36 2.71
N VAL A 162 -1.77 -16.22 1.80
CA VAL A 162 -1.07 -16.65 0.59
C VAL A 162 -1.84 -16.15 -0.63
N CYS A 163 -1.14 -15.70 -1.65
CA CYS A 163 -1.72 -15.37 -2.95
C CYS A 163 -0.76 -15.76 -4.08
N PRO A 164 -1.26 -15.95 -5.33
CA PRO A 164 -0.37 -16.14 -6.46
C PRO A 164 0.55 -14.94 -6.64
N TYR A 165 1.79 -15.18 -7.07
CA TYR A 165 2.65 -14.10 -7.53
C TYR A 165 2.12 -13.57 -8.87
N MET A 166 1.97 -12.26 -8.95
CA MET A 166 1.48 -11.58 -10.14
C MET A 166 2.62 -10.83 -10.82
N SER A 167 2.81 -11.05 -12.13
CA SER A 167 3.69 -10.22 -12.95
C SER A 167 3.01 -8.87 -13.17
N ILE A 168 3.42 -7.88 -12.37
CA ILE A 168 2.80 -6.55 -12.33
C ILE A 168 3.53 -5.62 -13.28
N GLN A 169 2.79 -5.06 -14.25
CA GLN A 169 3.26 -3.98 -15.12
C GLN A 169 3.23 -2.63 -14.40
N ASN A 170 2.10 -2.30 -13.77
CA ASN A 170 1.91 -1.06 -13.03
C ASN A 170 1.04 -1.30 -11.78
N GLU A 171 1.30 -0.52 -10.74
CA GLU A 171 0.43 -0.43 -9.58
C GLU A 171 -0.14 0.99 -9.48
N PHE A 172 -1.45 1.09 -9.22
CA PHE A 172 -2.17 2.35 -9.11
C PHE A 172 -2.76 2.49 -7.72
N ARG A 173 -2.77 3.70 -7.20
CA ARG A 173 -3.50 4.03 -5.98
C ARG A 173 -4.58 5.06 -6.28
N ALA A 174 -5.83 4.69 -6.02
CA ALA A 174 -6.98 5.56 -6.04
C ALA A 174 -7.33 5.95 -4.59
N ILE A 175 -7.28 7.24 -4.27
CA ILE A 175 -7.75 7.76 -2.98
C ILE A 175 -9.18 8.21 -3.17
N CYS A 176 -10.07 7.65 -2.35
CA CYS A 176 -11.51 7.84 -2.45
C CYS A 176 -12.03 8.65 -1.27
N VAL A 177 -12.97 9.56 -1.54
CA VAL A 177 -13.76 10.29 -0.55
C VAL A 177 -15.22 10.27 -0.98
N GLY A 178 -16.12 9.76 -0.14
CA GLY A 178 -17.56 9.68 -0.44
C GLY A 178 -17.84 8.90 -1.74
N GLY A 179 -17.19 7.77 -1.93
CA GLY A 179 -17.35 6.88 -3.09
C GLY A 179 -16.74 7.37 -4.40
N LYS A 180 -16.03 8.52 -4.40
CA LYS A 180 -15.44 9.10 -5.61
C LYS A 180 -13.91 9.14 -5.52
N ILE A 181 -13.23 8.90 -6.64
CA ILE A 181 -11.77 9.04 -6.74
C ILE A 181 -11.43 10.55 -6.72
N GLU A 182 -10.72 10.99 -5.68
CA GLU A 182 -10.21 12.36 -5.55
C GLU A 182 -8.76 12.47 -6.04
N LEU A 183 -8.01 11.38 -5.98
CA LEU A 183 -6.65 11.31 -6.50
C LEU A 183 -6.38 9.92 -7.06
N LEU A 184 -5.83 9.87 -8.25
CA LEU A 184 -5.35 8.65 -8.88
C LEU A 184 -3.90 8.87 -9.34
N TYR A 185 -2.99 8.03 -8.86
CA TYR A 185 -1.60 8.02 -9.30
C TYR A 185 -1.08 6.60 -9.51
N LYS A 186 -0.11 6.48 -10.40
CA LYS A 186 0.63 5.26 -10.69
C LYS A 186 1.86 5.20 -9.78
N LYS A 187 2.20 4.02 -9.28
CA LYS A 187 3.47 3.73 -8.63
C LYS A 187 4.36 2.98 -9.63
N THR A 188 5.62 3.39 -9.75
CA THR A 188 6.63 2.65 -10.52
C THR A 188 7.49 1.81 -9.59
N ARG A 189 8.21 0.84 -10.12
CA ARG A 189 9.25 0.15 -9.35
C ARG A 189 10.33 1.14 -8.91
N PRO A 190 11.09 0.84 -7.85
CA PRO A 190 12.28 1.60 -7.53
C PRO A 190 13.27 1.54 -8.69
N GLN A 191 13.93 2.66 -8.98
CA GLN A 191 14.82 2.82 -10.13
C GLN A 191 16.11 3.50 -9.72
N ILE A 192 17.21 3.08 -10.33
CA ILE A 192 18.46 3.85 -10.37
C ILE A 192 18.74 4.27 -11.80
N VAL A 193 19.48 5.37 -11.96
CA VAL A 193 19.84 5.94 -13.26
C VAL A 193 21.35 5.96 -13.40
N GLY A 194 21.85 5.40 -14.47
CA GLY A 194 23.26 5.37 -14.79
C GLY A 194 23.87 6.76 -14.94
N ASP A 195 25.08 6.93 -14.41
CA ASP A 195 25.91 8.12 -14.56
C ASP A 195 27.11 7.89 -15.50
N GLY A 196 27.23 6.69 -16.06
CA GLY A 196 28.32 6.27 -16.94
C GLY A 196 29.64 6.00 -16.22
N LYS A 197 29.65 5.95 -14.87
CA LYS A 197 30.86 5.81 -14.05
C LYS A 197 30.70 4.80 -12.95
N LYS A 198 29.62 4.88 -12.18
CA LYS A 198 29.35 4.01 -11.04
C LYS A 198 28.73 2.71 -11.49
N THR A 199 29.09 1.66 -10.78
CA THR A 199 28.45 0.35 -10.94
C THR A 199 27.01 0.38 -10.40
N ILE A 200 26.17 -0.56 -10.83
CA ILE A 200 24.82 -0.76 -10.29
C ILE A 200 24.89 -0.93 -8.77
N GLY A 201 25.85 -1.71 -8.25
CA GLY A 201 26.06 -1.90 -6.82
C GLY A 201 26.34 -0.61 -6.07
N GLU A 202 27.20 0.27 -6.61
CA GLU A 202 27.48 1.57 -6.01
C GLU A 202 26.26 2.48 -6.00
N LEU A 203 25.50 2.52 -7.11
CA LEU A 203 24.26 3.29 -7.21
C LEU A 203 23.17 2.78 -6.27
N LEU A 204 23.01 1.45 -6.12
CA LEU A 204 22.06 0.85 -5.17
C LEU A 204 22.47 1.17 -3.72
N LYS A 205 23.75 1.13 -3.39
CA LYS A 205 24.27 1.47 -2.07
C LYS A 205 24.02 2.95 -1.71
N GLU A 206 24.19 3.85 -2.67
CA GLU A 206 23.84 5.26 -2.50
C GLU A 206 22.35 5.49 -2.35
N PHE A 207 21.55 4.64 -3.01
CA PHE A 207 20.10 4.70 -2.90
C PHE A 207 19.63 4.24 -1.52
N ASN A 208 20.03 3.04 -1.09
CA ASN A 208 19.76 2.47 0.24
C ASN A 208 20.60 1.18 0.44
N ASN A 209 21.35 1.11 1.54
CA ASN A 209 22.17 -0.05 1.89
C ASN A 209 21.38 -1.37 1.97
N ASP A 210 20.10 -1.34 2.41
CA ASP A 210 19.27 -2.54 2.52
C ASP A 210 18.99 -3.17 1.15
N TYR A 211 18.92 -2.37 0.08
CA TYR A 211 18.76 -2.90 -1.27
C TYR A 211 20.03 -3.51 -1.80
N PHE A 212 21.18 -2.93 -1.49
CA PHE A 212 22.48 -3.48 -1.89
C PHE A 212 22.70 -4.89 -1.31
N ALA A 213 22.36 -5.11 -0.04
CA ALA A 213 22.51 -6.40 0.64
C ALA A 213 21.69 -7.54 -0.01
N ASN A 214 20.60 -7.20 -0.72
CA ASN A 214 19.74 -8.17 -1.42
C ASN A 214 20.10 -8.36 -2.90
N TYR A 215 21.07 -7.62 -3.41
CA TYR A 215 21.56 -7.72 -4.80
C TYR A 215 22.96 -8.34 -4.80
N GLU A 216 23.02 -9.63 -4.50
CA GLU A 216 24.23 -10.41 -4.80
C GLU A 216 24.16 -10.79 -6.27
N SER A 217 25.09 -10.36 -7.07
CA SER A 217 25.54 -11.08 -8.25
C SER A 217 26.38 -10.22 -9.21
N ASP A 218 26.84 -10.80 -10.27
CA ASP A 218 27.59 -10.25 -11.40
C ASP A 218 26.99 -8.94 -11.98
N ILE A 219 25.67 -8.73 -11.82
CA ILE A 219 24.96 -7.51 -12.24
C ILE A 219 25.46 -6.28 -11.46
N SER A 220 25.80 -6.43 -10.19
CA SER A 220 26.23 -5.32 -9.33
C SER A 220 27.53 -4.63 -9.82
N ASN A 221 28.33 -5.32 -10.62
CA ASN A 221 29.59 -4.82 -11.18
C ASN A 221 29.41 -4.09 -12.52
N ASN A 222 28.25 -4.15 -13.14
CA ASN A 222 27.99 -3.49 -14.41
C ASN A 222 27.81 -1.98 -14.22
N VAL A 223 28.34 -1.20 -15.18
CA VAL A 223 28.17 0.25 -15.24
C VAL A 223 27.06 0.58 -16.25
N LEU A 224 26.03 1.26 -15.80
CA LEU A 224 24.96 1.73 -16.68
C LEU A 224 25.41 2.95 -17.48
N SER A 225 24.99 3.05 -18.72
CA SER A 225 25.19 4.24 -19.55
C SER A 225 24.55 5.49 -18.93
N VAL A 226 25.01 6.68 -19.30
CA VAL A 226 24.41 7.92 -18.79
C VAL A 226 22.91 8.00 -19.16
N GLY A 227 22.04 8.09 -18.16
CA GLY A 227 20.61 8.17 -18.34
C GLY A 227 19.90 6.80 -18.51
N GLU A 228 20.64 5.71 -18.58
CA GLU A 228 20.06 4.36 -18.60
C GLU A 228 19.38 4.07 -17.27
N VAL A 229 18.13 3.56 -17.34
CA VAL A 229 17.32 3.26 -16.15
C VAL A 229 17.39 1.77 -15.85
N PHE A 230 17.63 1.45 -14.60
CA PHE A 230 17.60 0.09 -14.08
C PHE A 230 16.56 -0.03 -12.98
N ASP A 231 15.53 -0.84 -13.24
CA ASP A 231 14.51 -1.18 -12.25
C ASP A 231 15.04 -2.23 -11.27
N PHE A 232 14.79 -2.03 -9.99
CA PHE A 232 15.18 -3.00 -8.98
C PHE A 232 14.06 -3.28 -7.99
N GLY A 233 14.11 -4.48 -7.42
CA GLY A 233 13.03 -4.95 -6.53
C GLY A 233 11.73 -5.22 -7.29
N TRP A 234 10.80 -5.89 -6.62
CA TRP A 234 9.51 -6.29 -7.19
C TRP A 234 8.31 -5.59 -6.54
N LYS A 235 8.56 -4.85 -5.44
CA LYS A 235 7.53 -4.17 -4.64
C LYS A 235 7.36 -2.72 -5.08
N PHE A 236 6.12 -2.28 -5.23
CA PHE A 236 5.75 -0.91 -5.57
C PHE A 236 5.48 -0.10 -4.30
N ASN A 237 6.50 0.13 -3.47
CA ASN A 237 6.33 0.83 -2.20
C ASN A 237 7.02 2.20 -2.22
N LEU A 238 6.24 3.28 -2.10
CA LEU A 238 6.75 4.65 -2.11
C LEU A 238 7.73 4.93 -0.96
N SER A 239 7.59 4.26 0.19
CA SER A 239 8.55 4.38 1.30
C SER A 239 9.86 3.65 1.06
N LYS A 240 9.89 2.78 0.05
CA LYS A 240 11.04 1.95 -0.34
C LYS A 240 11.59 2.36 -1.71
N GLY A 241 11.32 3.59 -2.16
CA GLY A 241 11.93 4.16 -3.35
C GLY A 241 11.12 4.10 -4.64
N SER A 242 9.93 3.52 -4.61
CA SER A 242 8.98 3.65 -5.73
C SER A 242 8.60 5.11 -5.94
N ILE A 243 8.26 5.46 -7.19
CA ILE A 243 7.92 6.82 -7.58
C ILE A 243 6.43 6.90 -7.88
N SER A 244 5.78 7.96 -7.37
CA SER A 244 4.42 8.30 -7.76
C SER A 244 4.42 9.11 -9.06
N SER A 245 3.55 8.75 -10.01
CA SER A 245 3.37 9.48 -11.27
C SER A 245 1.89 9.75 -11.52
N MET A 246 1.57 10.98 -11.91
CA MET A 246 0.23 11.38 -12.33
C MET A 246 -0.05 11.03 -13.80
N GLU A 247 0.97 10.60 -14.54
CA GLU A 247 0.87 10.22 -15.94
C GLU A 247 0.27 8.82 -16.06
N ILE A 248 -1.01 8.77 -16.37
CA ILE A 248 -1.81 7.55 -16.54
C ILE A 248 -2.55 7.65 -17.86
N SER A 249 -2.49 6.60 -18.68
CA SER A 249 -3.22 6.56 -19.96
C SER A 249 -4.72 6.72 -19.73
N LEU A 250 -5.44 7.26 -20.72
CA LEU A 250 -6.90 7.41 -20.63
C LEU A 250 -7.57 6.05 -20.43
N SER A 251 -7.13 5.03 -21.15
CA SER A 251 -7.69 3.67 -21.05
C SER A 251 -7.49 3.07 -19.65
N ASP A 252 -6.30 3.21 -19.06
CA ASP A 252 -6.04 2.70 -17.69
C ASP A 252 -6.90 3.46 -16.68
N ARG A 253 -6.99 4.78 -16.82
CA ARG A 253 -7.82 5.63 -15.97
C ARG A 253 -9.30 5.21 -16.01
N GLU A 254 -9.86 4.98 -17.18
CA GLU A 254 -11.25 4.55 -17.37
C GLU A 254 -11.50 3.18 -16.72
N GLN A 255 -10.58 2.22 -16.88
CA GLN A 255 -10.72 0.91 -16.25
C GLN A 255 -10.71 1.00 -14.73
N ILE A 256 -9.78 1.80 -14.17
CA ILE A 256 -9.68 1.99 -12.73
C ILE A 256 -10.95 2.67 -12.17
N HIS A 257 -11.43 3.73 -12.83
CA HIS A 257 -12.68 4.40 -12.44
C HIS A 257 -13.85 3.42 -12.42
N ARG A 258 -14.01 2.59 -13.45
CA ARG A 258 -15.06 1.57 -13.52
C ARG A 258 -15.00 0.56 -12.38
N ILE A 259 -13.79 0.09 -12.03
CA ILE A 259 -13.60 -0.82 -10.90
C ILE A 259 -14.01 -0.16 -9.59
N VAL A 260 -13.51 1.05 -9.32
CA VAL A 260 -13.82 1.78 -8.09
C VAL A 260 -15.30 2.14 -7.98
N GLU A 261 -15.95 2.55 -9.07
CA GLU A 261 -17.38 2.79 -9.13
C GLU A 261 -18.20 1.53 -8.81
N ASN A 262 -17.76 0.36 -9.29
CA ASN A 262 -18.42 -0.90 -8.97
C ASN A 262 -18.24 -1.28 -7.49
N ILE A 263 -17.06 -1.04 -6.92
CA ILE A 263 -16.85 -1.22 -5.47
C ILE A 263 -17.76 -0.27 -4.69
N ALA A 264 -17.85 1.02 -5.08
CA ALA A 264 -18.65 2.02 -4.40
C ALA A 264 -20.17 1.74 -4.43
N LYS A 265 -20.65 0.89 -5.35
CA LYS A 265 -22.07 0.43 -5.38
C LYS A 265 -22.38 -0.60 -4.29
N ILE A 266 -21.37 -1.30 -3.76
CA ILE A 266 -21.54 -2.40 -2.81
C ILE A 266 -20.98 -2.06 -1.42
N ILE A 267 -20.04 -1.13 -1.33
CA ILE A 267 -19.38 -0.71 -0.08
C ILE A 267 -19.25 0.81 -0.01
N ASP A 268 -19.48 1.35 1.17
CA ASP A 268 -19.28 2.78 1.42
C ASP A 268 -17.78 3.10 1.46
N LEU A 269 -17.25 3.64 0.37
CA LEU A 269 -15.85 4.11 0.27
C LEU A 269 -15.75 5.56 0.80
N GLU A 270 -15.97 5.75 2.10
CA GLU A 270 -16.02 7.11 2.69
C GLU A 270 -14.66 7.81 2.64
N PHE A 271 -13.64 7.25 3.29
CA PHE A 271 -12.27 7.72 3.14
C PHE A 271 -11.31 6.54 3.20
N CYS A 272 -10.80 6.14 2.06
CA CYS A 272 -9.93 4.99 1.92
C CYS A 272 -9.03 5.11 0.69
N SER A 273 -8.07 4.21 0.53
CA SER A 273 -7.35 4.05 -0.73
C SER A 273 -7.54 2.64 -1.29
N VAL A 274 -7.72 2.55 -2.60
CA VAL A 274 -7.83 1.30 -3.36
C VAL A 274 -6.56 1.13 -4.17
N ASP A 275 -5.81 0.08 -3.90
CA ASP A 275 -4.62 -0.30 -4.67
C ASP A 275 -5.03 -1.30 -5.75
N ILE A 276 -4.75 -0.96 -7.02
CA ILE A 276 -5.12 -1.74 -8.20
C ILE A 276 -3.84 -2.03 -8.99
N ILE A 277 -3.64 -3.27 -9.37
CA ILE A 277 -2.55 -3.65 -10.27
C ILE A 277 -3.04 -3.81 -11.70
N LYS A 278 -2.15 -3.51 -12.65
CA LYS A 278 -2.24 -3.95 -14.03
C LYS A 278 -1.16 -5.00 -14.25
N THR A 279 -1.58 -6.20 -14.65
CA THR A 279 -0.67 -7.31 -14.94
C THR A 279 -0.07 -7.19 -16.34
N GLU A 280 0.99 -7.94 -16.63
CA GLU A 280 1.62 -7.97 -17.96
C GLU A 280 0.65 -8.44 -19.06
N ASP A 281 -0.34 -9.27 -18.74
CA ASP A 281 -1.43 -9.69 -19.63
C ASP A 281 -2.61 -8.70 -19.66
N ASN A 282 -2.38 -7.44 -19.19
CA ASN A 282 -3.33 -6.32 -19.21
C ASN A 282 -4.63 -6.51 -18.40
N LYS A 283 -4.64 -7.39 -17.41
CA LYS A 283 -5.76 -7.50 -16.46
C LYS A 283 -5.61 -6.47 -15.33
N PHE A 284 -6.73 -5.92 -14.89
CA PHE A 284 -6.78 -5.03 -13.73
C PHE A 284 -7.40 -5.78 -12.56
N LEU A 285 -6.69 -5.83 -11.43
CA LEU A 285 -7.12 -6.52 -10.21
C LEU A 285 -6.95 -5.60 -9.01
N VAL A 286 -7.94 -5.59 -8.13
CA VAL A 286 -7.79 -4.95 -6.82
C VAL A 286 -6.78 -5.77 -6.01
N MET A 287 -5.78 -5.12 -5.47
CA MET A 287 -4.79 -5.74 -4.61
C MET A 287 -5.16 -5.61 -3.13
N GLU A 288 -5.56 -4.40 -2.71
CA GLU A 288 -6.02 -4.12 -1.35
C GLU A 288 -6.83 -2.83 -1.27
N ILE A 289 -7.65 -2.72 -0.23
CA ILE A 289 -8.30 -1.47 0.18
C ILE A 289 -7.75 -1.12 1.56
N ASN A 290 -7.28 0.11 1.73
CA ASN A 290 -6.69 0.56 2.98
C ASN A 290 -7.61 1.57 3.67
N SER A 291 -7.99 1.30 4.92
CA SER A 291 -8.81 2.17 5.77
C SER A 291 -8.04 3.40 6.29
N GLY A 292 -6.71 3.35 6.28
CA GLY A 292 -5.83 4.44 6.68
C GLY A 292 -5.11 5.06 5.48
N VAL A 293 -5.33 6.36 5.22
CA VAL A 293 -4.79 7.05 4.04
C VAL A 293 -3.63 7.96 4.43
N MET A 294 -2.40 7.47 4.23
CA MET A 294 -1.18 8.26 4.45
C MET A 294 -0.64 8.79 3.11
N MET A 295 -0.58 10.11 2.95
CA MET A 295 -0.12 10.76 1.71
C MET A 295 1.31 11.31 1.77
N LYS A 296 2.05 11.13 2.87
CA LYS A 296 3.37 11.73 3.09
C LYS A 296 4.32 11.53 1.90
N ASN A 297 4.49 10.30 1.43
CA ASN A 297 5.43 10.01 0.33
C ASN A 297 4.98 10.63 -1.00
N PHE A 298 3.68 10.68 -1.26
CA PHE A 298 3.12 11.39 -2.42
C PHE A 298 3.42 12.89 -2.33
N VAL A 299 3.17 13.52 -1.18
CA VAL A 299 3.43 14.95 -0.95
C VAL A 299 4.89 15.31 -1.21
N ILE A 300 5.82 14.50 -0.73
CA ILE A 300 7.25 14.74 -0.91
C ILE A 300 7.66 14.63 -2.38
N GLN A 301 7.07 13.71 -3.12
CA GLN A 301 7.44 13.41 -4.51
C GLN A 301 6.80 14.36 -5.53
N GLN A 302 5.64 14.93 -5.25
CA GLN A 302 4.91 15.76 -6.19
C GLN A 302 5.10 17.25 -5.93
N LYS A 303 5.22 18.05 -7.01
CA LYS A 303 5.46 19.51 -6.91
C LYS A 303 4.38 20.22 -6.09
N ASN A 304 3.11 19.86 -6.30
CA ASN A 304 1.95 20.42 -5.60
C ASN A 304 1.33 19.41 -4.61
N GLY A 305 2.13 18.43 -4.15
CA GLY A 305 1.65 17.32 -3.35
C GLY A 305 1.01 17.76 -2.04
N TYR A 306 1.53 18.81 -1.39
CA TYR A 306 0.98 19.37 -0.17
C TYR A 306 -0.45 19.89 -0.36
N GLU A 307 -0.65 20.74 -1.38
CA GLU A 307 -1.95 21.33 -1.67
C GLU A 307 -2.98 20.28 -2.09
N ILE A 308 -2.54 19.28 -2.87
CA ILE A 308 -3.40 18.14 -3.25
C ILE A 308 -3.82 17.35 -2.01
N ALA A 309 -2.88 17.02 -1.13
CA ALA A 309 -3.17 16.29 0.09
C ALA A 309 -4.09 17.09 1.02
N LYS A 310 -3.81 18.38 1.22
CA LYS A 310 -4.64 19.28 2.03
C LYS A 310 -6.08 19.33 1.51
N LYS A 311 -6.27 19.49 0.20
CA LYS A 311 -7.60 19.48 -0.42
C LYS A 311 -8.37 18.18 -0.16
N ILE A 312 -7.69 17.02 -0.26
CA ILE A 312 -8.31 15.71 -0.06
C ILE A 312 -8.67 15.50 1.41
N TYR A 313 -7.74 15.78 2.33
CA TYR A 313 -8.00 15.69 3.77
C TYR A 313 -9.10 16.67 4.21
N THR A 314 -9.15 17.91 3.64
CA THR A 314 -10.24 18.83 3.88
C THR A 314 -11.59 18.22 3.52
N LYS A 315 -11.70 17.65 2.33
CA LYS A 315 -12.94 17.02 1.87
C LYS A 315 -13.32 15.85 2.79
N ALA A 316 -12.37 15.01 3.17
CA ALA A 316 -12.61 13.87 4.06
C ALA A 316 -13.07 14.32 5.45
N ILE A 317 -12.44 15.35 6.04
CA ILE A 317 -12.83 15.90 7.34
C ILE A 317 -14.21 16.53 7.29
N LEU A 318 -14.51 17.34 6.27
CA LEU A 318 -15.82 17.98 6.16
C LEU A 318 -16.92 16.95 5.99
N ASN A 319 -16.74 15.95 5.12
CA ASN A 319 -17.70 14.84 4.99
C ASN A 319 -17.89 14.11 6.32
N MET A 320 -16.83 13.82 7.05
CA MET A 320 -16.90 13.17 8.36
C MET A 320 -17.62 14.02 9.40
N MET A 321 -17.49 15.35 9.34
CA MET A 321 -18.17 16.27 10.25
C MET A 321 -19.62 16.52 9.88
N GLU A 322 -20.02 16.31 8.62
CA GLU A 322 -21.42 16.45 8.15
C GLU A 322 -22.25 15.20 8.46
N ASN A 323 -21.69 14.02 8.31
CA ASN A 323 -22.32 12.74 8.61
C ASN A 323 -22.34 12.45 10.13
#